data_8a451a1fc5e50250c2a28bf2915936d6
#
_entry.id   8a451a1fc5e50250c2a28bf2915936d6
#
_cell.length_a   1.000
_cell.length_b   1.000
_cell.length_c   1.000
_cell.angle_alpha   90.00
_cell.angle_beta   90.00
_cell.angle_gamma   90.00
#
_symmetry.space_group_name_H-M   'P 1'
#
loop_
_entity.id
_entity.type
_entity.pdbx_description
1 polymer ?
#
loop_
_entity_poly.entity_id
_entity_poly.type
_entity_poly.pdbx_seq_one_letter_code
_entity_poly.pdbx_strand_id
1 'polypeptide(L)'
;MKVAVSTYSFWRLINSGQMTQMDCVAKAHEMGFDGIEFVDIIPHDESTIKQYAEKLGSEAARLGLEVTNFTFGADFLNGSGGDVRAEVERVKRNIDIAEILGAKGVRHDATTGFKPGEQGYRGFDNVLPLLADACREITEYAAAKGIRTMVENHGYFCQDSHRVEKLINTVAHPNFGWLVDMGNFLCADENPVTAVGR
;
A
#
# COMPACT_ATOMS: atom_id res chain seq x y z
N MET A 1 -9.49 -3.48 20.28
CA MET A 1 -9.20 -3.20 18.87
C MET A 1 -8.01 -2.27 18.86
N LYS A 2 -6.99 -2.51 18.03
CA LYS A 2 -5.89 -1.57 17.85
C LYS A 2 -6.27 -0.49 16.84
N VAL A 3 -5.84 0.74 17.10
CA VAL A 3 -6.08 1.90 16.24
C VAL A 3 -4.73 2.49 15.83
N ALA A 4 -4.51 2.65 14.53
CA ALA A 4 -3.30 3.25 13.98
C ALA A 4 -3.65 4.52 13.18
N VAL A 5 -2.67 5.42 13.03
CA VAL A 5 -2.79 6.58 12.17
C VAL A 5 -1.84 6.46 10.98
N SER A 6 -2.32 6.83 9.80
CA SER A 6 -1.48 6.93 8.62
C SER A 6 -0.78 8.29 8.55
N THR A 7 0.48 8.32 8.11
CA THR A 7 1.20 9.57 7.81
C THR A 7 0.50 10.36 6.71
N TYR A 8 -0.37 9.73 5.90
CA TYR A 8 -1.23 10.40 4.95
C TYR A 8 -2.18 11.42 5.62
N SER A 9 -2.63 11.15 6.85
CA SER A 9 -3.45 12.10 7.61
C SER A 9 -2.74 13.42 7.90
N PHE A 10 -1.41 13.43 7.87
CA PHE A 10 -0.55 14.60 8.05
C PHE A 10 0.03 15.13 6.73
N TRP A 11 -0.41 14.58 5.58
CA TRP A 11 0.18 14.86 4.26
C TRP A 11 0.34 16.35 3.95
N ARG A 12 -0.66 17.18 4.28
CA ARG A 12 -0.60 18.62 4.04
C ARG A 12 0.54 19.30 4.81
N LEU A 13 0.77 18.88 6.06
CA LEU A 13 1.83 19.41 6.91
C LEU A 13 3.19 18.92 6.46
N ILE A 14 3.30 17.66 6.08
CA ILE A 14 4.53 17.07 5.54
C ILE A 14 4.91 17.78 4.24
N ASN A 15 3.97 17.91 3.32
CA ASN A 15 4.22 18.48 2.00
C ASN A 15 4.54 19.99 2.04
N SER A 16 4.05 20.70 3.07
CA SER A 16 4.38 22.11 3.31
C SER A 16 5.69 22.32 4.12
N GLY A 17 6.35 21.23 4.51
CA GLY A 17 7.57 21.29 5.35
C GLY A 17 7.31 21.69 6.81
N GLN A 18 6.06 21.73 7.26
CA GLN A 18 5.71 22.07 8.65
C GLN A 18 5.85 20.88 9.59
N MET A 19 5.93 19.67 9.05
CA MET A 19 6.01 18.42 9.80
C MET A 19 6.85 17.40 9.04
N THR A 20 7.64 16.63 9.74
CA THR A 20 8.39 15.49 9.19
C THR A 20 7.67 14.18 9.49
N GLN A 21 8.03 13.09 8.82
CA GLN A 21 7.51 11.77 9.20
C GLN A 21 7.98 11.36 10.60
N MET A 22 9.14 11.86 11.07
CA MET A 22 9.60 11.67 12.44
C MET A 22 8.68 12.36 13.44
N ASP A 23 8.23 13.59 13.13
CA ASP A 23 7.25 14.30 13.96
C ASP A 23 5.89 13.56 13.97
N CYS A 24 5.52 12.90 12.87
CA CYS A 24 4.31 12.08 12.83
C CYS A 24 4.36 10.91 13.81
N VAL A 25 5.53 10.27 13.97
CA VAL A 25 5.74 9.19 14.96
C VAL A 25 5.50 9.72 16.38
N ALA A 26 6.14 10.85 16.72
CA ALA A 26 5.96 11.48 18.04
C ALA A 26 4.49 11.88 18.28
N LYS A 27 3.83 12.42 17.24
CA LYS A 27 2.44 12.86 17.32
C LYS A 27 1.46 11.70 17.46
N ALA A 28 1.69 10.60 16.76
CA ALA A 28 0.89 9.38 16.89
C ALA A 28 0.94 8.85 18.34
N HIS A 29 2.13 8.82 18.94
CA HIS A 29 2.29 8.43 20.34
C HIS A 29 1.57 9.40 21.30
N GLU A 30 1.76 10.71 21.13
CA GLU A 30 1.10 11.74 21.94
C GLU A 30 -0.44 11.63 21.89
N MET A 31 -1.00 11.30 20.72
CA MET A 31 -2.44 11.14 20.51
C MET A 31 -2.98 9.79 21.01
N GLY A 32 -2.12 8.89 21.48
CA GLY A 32 -2.52 7.60 22.05
C GLY A 32 -2.90 6.53 21.03
N PHE A 33 -2.37 6.59 19.80
CA PHE A 33 -2.53 5.51 18.83
C PHE A 33 -1.69 4.29 19.22
N ASP A 34 -2.18 3.11 18.85
CA ASP A 34 -1.46 1.84 19.05
C ASP A 34 -0.38 1.59 17.97
N GLY A 35 -0.49 2.29 16.84
CA GLY A 35 0.42 2.09 15.71
C GLY A 35 0.41 3.24 14.70
N ILE A 36 1.29 3.09 13.72
CA ILE A 36 1.46 4.06 12.63
C ILE A 36 1.61 3.33 11.30
N GLU A 37 1.06 3.91 10.25
CA GLU A 37 1.31 3.54 8.87
C GLU A 37 2.14 4.62 8.19
N PHE A 38 3.15 4.22 7.44
CA PHE A 38 3.93 5.13 6.61
C PHE A 38 3.48 5.07 5.16
N VAL A 39 3.20 6.24 4.57
CA VAL A 39 2.97 6.39 3.12
C VAL A 39 4.22 6.99 2.50
N ASP A 40 4.86 6.23 1.62
CA ASP A 40 6.19 6.51 1.08
C ASP A 40 7.22 6.82 2.19
N ILE A 41 8.48 6.95 1.83
CA ILE A 41 9.54 7.41 2.75
C ILE A 41 10.14 8.68 2.19
N ILE A 42 10.02 9.76 2.97
CA ILE A 42 10.42 11.12 2.58
C ILE A 42 11.49 11.62 3.56
N PRO A 43 12.78 11.36 3.28
CA PRO A 43 13.87 11.89 4.14
C PRO A 43 13.84 13.40 4.20
N HIS A 44 13.98 13.96 5.40
CA HIS A 44 14.11 15.40 5.66
C HIS A 44 15.54 15.83 5.99
N ASP A 45 16.45 14.87 6.00
CA ASP A 45 17.88 15.06 6.20
C ASP A 45 18.65 14.40 5.03
N GLU A 46 19.96 14.34 5.13
CA GLU A 46 20.83 13.73 4.11
C GLU A 46 20.79 12.20 4.12
N SER A 47 19.86 11.56 4.83
CA SER A 47 19.70 10.11 4.87
C SER A 47 19.24 9.57 3.53
N THR A 48 19.74 8.40 3.17
CA THR A 48 19.09 7.57 2.14
C THR A 48 17.73 7.09 2.62
N ILE A 49 16.86 6.66 1.69
CA ILE A 49 15.55 6.08 2.03
C ILE A 49 15.69 4.95 3.07
N LYS A 50 16.68 4.06 2.91
CA LYS A 50 16.92 2.95 3.85
C LYS A 50 17.30 3.45 5.24
N GLN A 51 18.23 4.38 5.33
CA GLN A 51 18.66 4.95 6.61
C GLN A 51 17.53 5.70 7.32
N TYR A 52 16.68 6.40 6.56
CA TYR A 52 15.56 7.10 7.13
C TYR A 52 14.45 6.14 7.59
N ALA A 53 14.19 5.08 6.83
CA ALA A 53 13.28 4.01 7.24
C ALA A 53 13.74 3.33 8.53
N GLU A 54 15.04 3.07 8.68
CA GLU A 54 15.62 2.53 9.92
C GLU A 54 15.42 3.46 11.12
N LYS A 55 15.63 4.79 10.93
CA LYS A 55 15.36 5.79 11.95
C LYS A 55 13.89 5.81 12.37
N LEU A 56 12.96 5.80 11.39
CA LEU A 56 11.52 5.80 11.63
C LEU A 56 11.05 4.54 12.37
N GLY A 57 11.50 3.37 11.94
CA GLY A 57 11.19 2.09 12.59
C GLY A 57 11.71 2.02 14.03
N SER A 58 12.96 2.50 14.24
CA SER A 58 13.57 2.56 15.57
C SER A 58 12.82 3.50 16.51
N GLU A 59 12.40 4.65 16.03
CA GLU A 59 11.65 5.64 16.84
C GLU A 59 10.24 5.13 17.16
N ALA A 60 9.55 4.51 16.18
CA ALA A 60 8.25 3.88 16.41
C ALA A 60 8.36 2.80 17.51
N ALA A 61 9.36 1.92 17.41
CA ALA A 61 9.61 0.89 18.42
C ALA A 61 9.94 1.49 19.80
N ARG A 62 10.75 2.54 19.87
CA ARG A 62 11.10 3.25 21.12
C ARG A 62 9.87 3.82 21.81
N LEU A 63 8.90 4.31 21.05
CA LEU A 63 7.64 4.88 21.56
C LEU A 63 6.53 3.82 21.74
N GLY A 64 6.80 2.55 21.45
CA GLY A 64 5.82 1.47 21.61
C GLY A 64 4.74 1.44 20.53
N LEU A 65 4.95 2.13 19.40
CA LEU A 65 4.04 2.11 18.26
C LEU A 65 4.35 0.92 17.35
N GLU A 66 3.33 0.17 16.95
CA GLU A 66 3.46 -0.83 15.91
C GLU A 66 3.49 -0.16 14.54
N VAL A 67 4.48 -0.46 13.70
CA VAL A 67 4.41 -0.09 12.28
C VAL A 67 3.47 -1.09 11.60
N THR A 68 2.22 -0.67 11.39
CA THR A 68 1.17 -1.56 10.89
C THR A 68 1.37 -1.88 9.41
N ASN A 69 1.61 -0.85 8.61
CA ASN A 69 1.83 -0.97 7.16
C ASN A 69 2.87 0.02 6.65
N PHE A 70 3.51 -0.35 5.56
CA PHE A 70 4.16 0.57 4.64
C PHE A 70 3.35 0.63 3.35
N THR A 71 2.85 1.80 3.01
CA THR A 71 1.96 2.05 1.88
C THR A 71 2.68 2.77 0.76
N PHE A 72 2.54 2.29 -0.45
CA PHE A 72 3.14 2.89 -1.65
C PHE A 72 2.31 2.55 -2.90
N GLY A 73 2.40 3.40 -3.92
CA GLY A 73 1.74 3.16 -5.20
C GLY A 73 2.40 2.05 -6.00
N ALA A 74 1.59 1.24 -6.70
CA ALA A 74 2.04 0.30 -7.73
C ALA A 74 1.07 0.33 -8.92
N ASP A 75 1.58 0.07 -10.11
CA ASP A 75 0.75 -0.08 -11.30
C ASP A 75 1.38 -1.13 -12.22
N PHE A 76 0.94 -2.38 -12.10
CA PHE A 76 1.48 -3.49 -12.86
C PHE A 76 1.13 -3.45 -14.36
N LEU A 77 0.23 -2.54 -14.77
CA LEU A 77 -0.11 -2.35 -16.17
C LEU A 77 0.70 -1.22 -16.83
N ASN A 78 0.94 -0.12 -16.10
CA ASN A 78 1.55 1.09 -16.66
C ASN A 78 2.83 1.53 -15.96
N GLY A 79 3.06 1.05 -14.75
CA GLY A 79 4.23 1.38 -13.94
C GLY A 79 5.53 0.97 -14.62
N SER A 80 6.63 1.61 -14.27
CA SER A 80 7.95 1.37 -14.85
C SER A 80 7.96 1.41 -16.40
N GLY A 81 7.13 2.32 -16.97
CA GLY A 81 7.02 2.47 -18.44
C GLY A 81 6.23 1.36 -19.13
N GLY A 82 5.42 0.59 -18.39
CA GLY A 82 4.67 -0.57 -18.88
C GLY A 82 5.46 -1.88 -18.84
N ASP A 83 6.65 -1.87 -18.26
CA ASP A 83 7.44 -3.09 -18.02
C ASP A 83 7.03 -3.71 -16.68
N VAL A 84 6.19 -4.72 -16.73
CA VAL A 84 5.67 -5.41 -15.54
C VAL A 84 6.79 -6.05 -14.70
N ARG A 85 7.86 -6.53 -15.31
CA ARG A 85 8.99 -7.12 -14.59
C ARG A 85 9.75 -6.06 -13.79
N ALA A 86 10.04 -4.92 -14.42
CA ALA A 86 10.67 -3.79 -13.74
C ALA A 86 9.79 -3.25 -12.60
N GLU A 87 8.47 -3.24 -12.78
CA GLU A 87 7.52 -2.81 -11.74
C GLU A 87 7.49 -3.79 -10.57
N VAL A 88 7.43 -5.08 -10.80
CA VAL A 88 7.53 -6.12 -9.76
C VAL A 88 8.81 -5.95 -8.95
N GLU A 89 9.96 -5.76 -9.61
CA GLU A 89 11.24 -5.54 -8.93
C GLU A 89 11.27 -4.22 -8.15
N ARG A 90 10.58 -3.17 -8.63
CA ARG A 90 10.42 -1.93 -7.87
C ARG A 90 9.60 -2.15 -6.59
N VAL A 91 8.51 -2.91 -6.68
CA VAL A 91 7.67 -3.25 -5.53
C VAL A 91 8.43 -4.12 -4.52
N LYS A 92 9.23 -5.10 -4.97
CA LYS A 92 10.10 -5.89 -4.07
C LYS A 92 11.09 -5.02 -3.30
N ARG A 93 11.69 -4.00 -3.94
CA ARG A 93 12.55 -3.03 -3.23
C ARG A 93 11.78 -2.25 -2.15
N ASN A 94 10.51 -1.92 -2.37
CA ASN A 94 9.69 -1.31 -1.33
C ASN A 94 9.35 -2.30 -0.19
N ILE A 95 9.18 -3.58 -0.51
CA ILE A 95 9.03 -4.63 0.52
C ILE A 95 10.30 -4.73 1.38
N ASP A 96 11.49 -4.57 0.80
CA ASP A 96 12.74 -4.49 1.58
C ASP A 96 12.77 -3.26 2.52
N ILE A 97 12.21 -2.14 2.09
CA ILE A 97 12.05 -0.96 2.96
C ILE A 97 11.05 -1.25 4.09
N ALA A 98 9.95 -1.95 3.80
CA ALA A 98 8.98 -2.37 4.82
C ALA A 98 9.62 -3.27 5.90
N GLU A 99 10.52 -4.18 5.49
CA GLU A 99 11.30 -5.01 6.42
C GLU A 99 12.17 -4.16 7.34
N ILE A 100 12.90 -3.18 6.78
CA ILE A 100 13.74 -2.25 7.55
C ILE A 100 12.91 -1.42 8.54
N LEU A 101 11.71 -0.95 8.12
CA LEU A 101 10.76 -0.26 8.97
C LEU A 101 10.20 -1.12 10.11
N GLY A 102 10.29 -2.44 10.01
CA GLY A 102 9.61 -3.37 10.90
C GLY A 102 8.09 -3.45 10.67
N ALA A 103 7.63 -3.09 9.47
CA ALA A 103 6.22 -3.10 9.10
C ALA A 103 5.65 -4.52 9.07
N LYS A 104 4.41 -4.68 9.57
CA LYS A 104 3.70 -5.96 9.55
C LYS A 104 3.11 -6.30 8.19
N GLY A 105 2.83 -5.28 7.40
CA GLY A 105 2.29 -5.43 6.07
C GLY A 105 2.72 -4.32 5.12
N VAL A 106 2.44 -4.55 3.85
CA VAL A 106 2.51 -3.51 2.81
C VAL A 106 1.17 -3.38 2.13
N ARG A 107 0.77 -2.16 1.86
CA ARG A 107 -0.39 -1.84 1.03
C ARG A 107 0.11 -1.28 -0.31
N HIS A 108 -0.45 -1.77 -1.37
CA HIS A 108 -0.15 -1.31 -2.73
C HIS A 108 -1.40 -1.26 -3.59
N ASP A 109 -1.35 -0.49 -4.68
CA ASP A 109 -2.33 -0.58 -5.76
C ASP A 109 -1.97 -1.74 -6.70
N ALA A 110 -2.92 -2.17 -7.54
CA ALA A 110 -2.63 -3.13 -8.60
C ALA A 110 -2.46 -2.42 -9.95
N THR A 111 -3.36 -1.51 -10.28
CA THR A 111 -3.29 -0.65 -11.47
C THR A 111 -4.37 0.42 -11.43
N THR A 112 -4.12 1.54 -12.10
CA THR A 112 -5.13 2.57 -12.38
C THR A 112 -5.97 2.26 -13.62
N GLY A 113 -5.66 1.18 -14.35
CA GLY A 113 -6.33 0.76 -15.57
C GLY A 113 -5.62 1.20 -16.85
N PHE A 114 -6.33 1.10 -17.97
CA PHE A 114 -5.78 1.48 -19.27
C PHE A 114 -5.60 3.00 -19.38
N LYS A 115 -4.52 3.42 -20.01
CA LYS A 115 -4.36 4.82 -20.39
C LYS A 115 -5.43 5.24 -21.39
N PRO A 116 -5.81 6.53 -21.42
CA PRO A 116 -6.77 7.02 -22.40
C PRO A 116 -6.39 6.61 -23.83
N GLY A 117 -7.34 6.02 -24.55
CA GLY A 117 -7.15 5.56 -25.93
C GLY A 117 -6.49 4.18 -26.09
N GLU A 118 -5.91 3.59 -25.04
CA GLU A 118 -5.23 2.28 -25.10
C GLU A 118 -6.14 1.09 -24.79
N GLN A 119 -7.34 1.33 -24.25
CA GLN A 119 -8.24 0.28 -23.82
C GLN A 119 -8.74 -0.59 -24.97
N GLY A 120 -9.20 0.00 -26.09
CA GLY A 120 -9.88 -0.72 -27.16
C GLY A 120 -11.13 -1.45 -26.63
N TYR A 121 -11.22 -2.74 -26.89
CA TYR A 121 -12.31 -3.61 -26.40
C TYR A 121 -11.95 -4.37 -25.12
N ARG A 122 -10.80 -4.05 -24.50
CA ARG A 122 -10.31 -4.74 -23.30
C ARG A 122 -11.00 -4.18 -22.04
N GLY A 123 -11.25 -5.04 -21.07
CA GLY A 123 -11.75 -4.70 -19.75
C GLY A 123 -10.88 -5.26 -18.65
N PHE A 124 -11.34 -5.17 -17.41
CA PHE A 124 -10.64 -5.69 -16.24
C PHE A 124 -10.21 -7.16 -16.39
N ASP A 125 -11.12 -8.00 -16.88
CA ASP A 125 -10.88 -9.44 -17.01
C ASP A 125 -9.73 -9.79 -17.98
N ASN A 126 -9.43 -8.91 -18.92
CA ASN A 126 -8.30 -9.09 -19.85
C ASN A 126 -6.93 -8.86 -19.20
N VAL A 127 -6.87 -8.07 -18.15
CA VAL A 127 -5.61 -7.78 -17.43
C VAL A 127 -5.51 -8.51 -16.09
N LEU A 128 -6.61 -9.06 -15.61
CA LEU A 128 -6.66 -9.78 -14.35
C LEU A 128 -5.57 -10.86 -14.19
N PRO A 129 -5.27 -11.72 -15.20
CA PRO A 129 -4.19 -12.70 -15.07
C PRO A 129 -2.82 -12.04 -14.82
N LEU A 130 -2.49 -10.98 -15.55
CA LEU A 130 -1.24 -10.24 -15.38
C LEU A 130 -1.15 -9.62 -13.99
N LEU A 131 -2.22 -8.99 -13.51
CA LEU A 131 -2.27 -8.38 -12.18
C LEU A 131 -2.13 -9.44 -11.09
N ALA A 132 -2.83 -10.57 -11.24
CA ALA A 132 -2.78 -11.65 -10.27
C ALA A 132 -1.41 -12.32 -10.18
N ASP A 133 -0.73 -12.53 -11.31
CA ASP A 133 0.61 -13.12 -11.35
C ASP A 133 1.63 -12.17 -10.70
N ALA A 134 1.57 -10.88 -11.00
CA ALA A 134 2.43 -9.88 -10.37
C ALA A 134 2.18 -9.78 -8.85
N CYS A 135 0.91 -9.70 -8.43
CA CYS A 135 0.55 -9.69 -7.01
C CYS A 135 1.01 -10.97 -6.29
N ARG A 136 0.88 -12.14 -6.91
CA ARG A 136 1.34 -13.41 -6.33
C ARG A 136 2.86 -13.41 -6.15
N GLU A 137 3.62 -13.00 -7.16
CA GLU A 137 5.08 -12.97 -7.10
C GLU A 137 5.59 -12.06 -5.96
N ILE A 138 5.04 -10.85 -5.82
CA ILE A 138 5.44 -9.95 -4.72
C ILE A 138 4.96 -10.47 -3.35
N THR A 139 3.83 -11.18 -3.31
CA THR A 139 3.31 -11.77 -2.08
C THR A 139 4.18 -12.91 -1.59
N GLU A 140 4.65 -13.79 -2.48
CA GLU A 140 5.60 -14.85 -2.16
C GLU A 140 6.92 -14.27 -1.62
N TYR A 141 7.42 -13.19 -2.26
CA TYR A 141 8.61 -12.48 -1.81
C TYR A 141 8.44 -11.87 -0.41
N ALA A 142 7.29 -11.23 -0.14
CA ALA A 142 6.98 -10.64 1.16
C ALA A 142 6.76 -11.71 2.24
N ALA A 143 6.11 -12.81 1.90
CA ALA A 143 5.86 -13.92 2.82
C ALA A 143 7.17 -14.52 3.37
N ALA A 144 8.22 -14.63 2.54
CA ALA A 144 9.53 -15.07 2.96
C ALA A 144 10.18 -14.15 4.02
N LYS A 145 9.70 -12.90 4.13
CA LYS A 145 10.13 -11.88 5.11
C LYS A 145 9.15 -11.73 6.28
N GLY A 146 8.08 -12.53 6.32
CA GLY A 146 7.02 -12.41 7.33
C GLY A 146 6.14 -11.16 7.19
N ILE A 147 6.11 -10.55 6.01
CA ILE A 147 5.34 -9.33 5.70
C ILE A 147 4.10 -9.72 4.89
N ARG A 148 2.92 -9.28 5.33
CA ARG A 148 1.67 -9.45 4.58
C ARG A 148 1.57 -8.43 3.45
N THR A 149 1.04 -8.83 2.30
CA THR A 149 0.71 -7.90 1.21
C THR A 149 -0.79 -7.67 1.13
N MET A 150 -1.20 -6.46 0.80
CA MET A 150 -2.61 -6.09 0.67
C MET A 150 -2.80 -5.15 -0.51
N VAL A 151 -3.81 -5.45 -1.33
CA VAL A 151 -4.34 -4.49 -2.30
C VAL A 151 -5.40 -3.63 -1.62
N GLU A 152 -5.43 -2.33 -1.92
CA GLU A 152 -6.53 -1.47 -1.51
C GLU A 152 -7.55 -1.34 -2.64
N ASN A 153 -8.82 -1.17 -2.29
CA ASN A 153 -9.86 -0.74 -3.24
C ASN A 153 -9.65 0.73 -3.62
N HIS A 154 -8.69 0.97 -4.52
CA HIS A 154 -8.23 2.30 -4.92
C HIS A 154 -7.85 2.32 -6.40
N GLY A 155 -7.74 3.53 -6.98
CA GLY A 155 -7.16 3.71 -8.31
C GLY A 155 -8.11 3.37 -9.45
N TYR A 156 -9.41 3.57 -9.29
CA TYR A 156 -10.45 3.48 -10.32
C TYR A 156 -10.68 2.06 -10.88
N PHE A 157 -9.65 1.33 -11.30
CA PHE A 157 -9.79 0.04 -11.97
C PHE A 157 -9.99 -1.13 -11.00
N CYS A 158 -9.39 -1.07 -9.82
CA CYS A 158 -9.57 -2.02 -8.71
C CYS A 158 -10.26 -1.32 -7.53
N GLN A 159 -11.36 -0.61 -7.76
CA GLN A 159 -12.01 0.21 -6.74
C GLN A 159 -13.30 -0.39 -6.21
N ASP A 160 -14.07 -1.04 -7.05
CA ASP A 160 -15.29 -1.72 -6.62
C ASP A 160 -14.99 -3.09 -5.98
N SER A 161 -15.88 -3.51 -5.08
CA SER A 161 -15.71 -4.74 -4.31
C SER A 161 -15.60 -5.99 -5.18
N HIS A 162 -16.32 -6.06 -6.30
CA HIS A 162 -16.30 -7.21 -7.20
C HIS A 162 -14.96 -7.43 -7.88
N ARG A 163 -14.31 -6.34 -8.36
CA ARG A 163 -13.01 -6.46 -9.03
C ARG A 163 -11.91 -6.81 -8.03
N VAL A 164 -11.96 -6.23 -6.83
CA VAL A 164 -11.00 -6.57 -5.78
C VAL A 164 -11.16 -8.02 -5.33
N GLU A 165 -12.41 -8.48 -5.08
CA GLU A 165 -12.70 -9.87 -4.76
C GLU A 165 -12.17 -10.82 -5.85
N LYS A 166 -12.42 -10.50 -7.13
CA LYS A 166 -11.90 -11.28 -8.26
C LYS A 166 -10.38 -11.37 -8.27
N LEU A 167 -9.69 -10.24 -8.01
CA LEU A 167 -8.23 -10.21 -7.94
C LEU A 167 -7.73 -11.09 -6.79
N ILE A 168 -8.29 -10.95 -5.59
CA ILE A 168 -7.90 -11.74 -4.42
C ILE A 168 -8.09 -13.23 -4.68
N ASN A 169 -9.25 -13.63 -5.20
CA ASN A 169 -9.56 -15.01 -5.52
C ASN A 169 -8.64 -15.58 -6.62
N THR A 170 -8.20 -14.75 -7.57
CA THR A 170 -7.28 -15.18 -8.64
C THR A 170 -5.84 -15.28 -8.13
N VAL A 171 -5.38 -14.35 -7.26
CA VAL A 171 -4.09 -14.46 -6.58
C VAL A 171 -4.02 -15.72 -5.71
N ALA A 172 -5.09 -16.02 -4.99
CA ALA A 172 -5.26 -17.26 -4.20
C ALA A 172 -4.05 -17.59 -3.31
N HIS A 173 -3.53 -16.59 -2.58
CA HIS A 173 -2.39 -16.77 -1.69
C HIS A 173 -2.75 -16.35 -0.25
N PRO A 174 -2.46 -17.16 0.79
CA PRO A 174 -2.89 -16.88 2.16
C PRO A 174 -2.28 -15.61 2.76
N ASN A 175 -1.14 -15.16 2.24
CA ASN A 175 -0.46 -13.94 2.67
C ASN A 175 -0.88 -12.69 1.88
N PHE A 176 -1.77 -12.83 0.88
CA PHE A 176 -2.37 -11.73 0.15
C PHE A 176 -3.73 -11.37 0.73
N GLY A 177 -4.01 -10.09 0.91
CA GLY A 177 -5.25 -9.63 1.51
C GLY A 177 -5.80 -8.35 0.89
N TRP A 178 -6.84 -7.85 1.53
CA TRP A 178 -7.49 -6.60 1.19
C TRP A 178 -7.34 -5.59 2.32
N LEU A 179 -6.79 -4.42 2.02
CA LEU A 179 -6.94 -3.25 2.85
C LEU A 179 -8.21 -2.53 2.40
N VAL A 180 -9.25 -2.65 3.22
CA VAL A 180 -10.57 -2.11 2.88
C VAL A 180 -10.64 -0.63 3.24
N ASP A 181 -10.67 0.25 2.23
CA ASP A 181 -11.03 1.65 2.41
C ASP A 181 -12.54 1.81 2.17
N MET A 182 -13.27 2.05 3.25
CA MET A 182 -14.72 2.20 3.20
C MET A 182 -15.17 3.43 2.41
N GLY A 183 -14.36 4.49 2.36
CA GLY A 183 -14.65 5.71 1.63
C GLY A 183 -14.54 5.54 0.12
N ASN A 184 -13.58 4.76 -0.32
CA ASN A 184 -13.29 4.57 -1.74
C ASN A 184 -14.40 3.82 -2.51
N PHE A 185 -15.25 3.05 -1.85
CA PHE A 185 -16.41 2.45 -2.49
C PHE A 185 -17.39 3.49 -3.06
N LEU A 186 -17.49 4.66 -2.41
CA LEU A 186 -18.34 5.76 -2.91
C LEU A 186 -17.84 6.32 -4.25
N CYS A 187 -16.53 6.24 -4.52
CA CYS A 187 -15.98 6.64 -5.80
C CYS A 187 -16.31 5.66 -6.94
N ALA A 188 -16.77 4.46 -6.60
CA ALA A 188 -17.24 3.44 -7.54
C ALA A 188 -18.78 3.34 -7.57
N ASP A 189 -19.51 4.33 -7.01
CA ASP A 189 -20.95 4.33 -6.84
C ASP A 189 -21.49 3.09 -6.10
N GLU A 190 -20.68 2.50 -5.24
CA GLU A 190 -21.02 1.30 -4.47
C GLU A 190 -21.37 1.67 -3.02
N ASN A 191 -22.38 0.99 -2.45
CA ASN A 191 -22.74 1.16 -1.05
C ASN A 191 -21.68 0.50 -0.15
N PRO A 192 -20.97 1.27 0.71
CA PRO A 192 -19.89 0.73 1.54
C PRO A 192 -20.32 -0.38 2.49
N VAL A 193 -21.54 -0.32 3.04
CA VAL A 193 -22.07 -1.35 3.96
C VAL A 193 -22.23 -2.69 3.25
N THR A 194 -22.72 -2.65 2.00
CA THR A 194 -22.85 -3.86 1.18
C THR A 194 -21.49 -4.38 0.74
N ALA A 195 -20.59 -3.47 0.34
CA ALA A 195 -19.26 -3.83 -0.13
C ALA A 195 -18.40 -4.50 0.96
N VAL A 196 -18.42 -3.95 2.18
CA VAL A 196 -17.69 -4.53 3.33
C VAL A 196 -18.27 -5.87 3.78
N GLY A 197 -19.55 -6.13 3.50
CA GLY A 197 -20.22 -7.40 3.84
C GLY A 197 -19.90 -8.57 2.89
N ARG A 198 -19.10 -8.35 1.85
CA ARG A 198 -18.64 -9.38 0.89
C ARG A 198 -17.40 -10.08 1.40
#